data_25a51515e396a8e8a71cc11dd21ff907
#
_entry.id   25a51515e396a8e8a71cc11dd21ff907
#
_cell.length_a   1.000
_cell.length_b   1.000
_cell.length_c   1.000
_cell.angle_alpha   90.00
_cell.angle_beta   90.00
_cell.angle_gamma   90.00
#
_symmetry.space_group_name_H-M   'P 1'
#
loop_
_entity.id
_entity.type
_entity.pdbx_description
1 polymer ?
#
loop_
_entity_poly.entity_id
_entity_poly.type
_entity_poly.pdbx_seq_one_letter_code
_entity_poly.pdbx_strand_id
1 'polypeptide(L)'
;MFLSKAKQNKQIISWSFYDFANQPYTTLIITFIYSAFFVNYIAPNEIEGTFLWANAISITAIIVAFLSPLLGAFADETGYRKFFLVFFTLLCSLFTALLYFPEKGDLSLAIAFVIISNIAFEMGCVFCNSYLKELSNDKNIGRVSGNAWGLGFLGGLSALFIS
;
A
#
# COMPACT_ATOMS: atom_id res chain seq x y z
N MET A 1 -9.50 28.03 -10.41
CA MET A 1 -9.90 27.68 -11.80
C MET A 1 -10.60 26.32 -11.74
N PHE A 2 -11.93 26.29 -11.74
CA PHE A 2 -12.70 25.04 -11.62
C PHE A 2 -12.51 24.19 -12.88
N LEU A 3 -11.98 22.99 -12.70
CA LEU A 3 -11.92 21.98 -13.76
C LEU A 3 -13.34 21.69 -14.28
N SER A 4 -13.50 21.42 -15.58
CA SER A 4 -14.79 20.99 -16.10
C SER A 4 -15.23 19.71 -15.36
N LYS A 5 -16.51 19.56 -15.07
CA LYS A 5 -17.10 18.43 -14.32
C LYS A 5 -16.69 17.06 -14.92
N ALA A 6 -16.52 17.00 -16.23
CA ALA A 6 -16.06 15.81 -16.93
C ALA A 6 -14.60 15.47 -16.62
N LYS A 7 -13.71 16.48 -16.52
CA LYS A 7 -12.30 16.28 -16.17
C LYS A 7 -12.13 15.85 -14.71
N GLN A 8 -12.93 16.41 -13.80
CA GLN A 8 -12.96 16.01 -12.39
C GLN A 8 -13.40 14.55 -12.24
N ASN A 9 -14.47 14.13 -12.92
CA ASN A 9 -14.95 12.76 -12.88
C ASN A 9 -13.88 11.77 -13.37
N LYS A 10 -13.16 12.10 -14.46
CA LYS A 10 -12.07 11.26 -14.97
C LYS A 10 -10.92 11.11 -13.95
N GLN A 11 -10.59 12.18 -13.24
CA GLN A 11 -9.56 12.15 -12.20
C GLN A 11 -9.99 11.29 -11.00
N ILE A 12 -11.25 11.40 -10.55
CA ILE A 12 -11.80 10.56 -9.48
C ILE A 12 -11.75 9.09 -9.86
N ILE A 13 -12.18 8.76 -11.09
CA ILE A 13 -12.13 7.37 -11.59
C ILE A 13 -10.68 6.86 -11.60
N SER A 14 -9.73 7.62 -12.16
CA SER A 14 -8.33 7.21 -12.20
C SER A 14 -7.72 7.02 -10.80
N TRP A 15 -8.08 7.88 -9.85
CA TRP A 15 -7.66 7.78 -8.46
C TRP A 15 -8.26 6.54 -7.78
N SER A 16 -9.54 6.24 -8.03
CA SER A 16 -10.18 5.03 -7.49
C SER A 16 -9.60 3.73 -8.11
N PHE A 17 -9.17 3.77 -9.38
CA PHE A 17 -8.47 2.64 -9.99
C PHE A 17 -7.07 2.41 -9.44
N TYR A 18 -6.41 3.43 -8.92
CA TYR A 18 -5.17 3.25 -8.16
C TYR A 18 -5.41 2.38 -6.92
N ASP A 19 -6.48 2.67 -6.18
CA ASP A 19 -6.89 1.88 -5.01
C ASP A 19 -7.18 0.42 -5.38
N PHE A 20 -7.91 0.20 -6.49
CA PHE A 20 -8.16 -1.14 -7.03
C PHE A 20 -6.87 -1.91 -7.33
N ALA A 21 -5.90 -1.26 -7.96
CA ALA A 21 -4.63 -1.89 -8.34
C ALA A 21 -3.68 -2.12 -7.15
N ASN A 22 -3.80 -1.29 -6.10
CA ASN A 22 -2.91 -1.33 -4.96
C ASN A 22 -3.36 -2.33 -3.88
N GLN A 23 -4.66 -2.57 -3.74
CA GLN A 23 -5.24 -3.43 -2.70
C GLN A 23 -4.83 -4.91 -2.76
N PRO A 24 -4.51 -5.52 -3.92
CA PRO A 24 -3.93 -6.86 -3.99
C PRO A 24 -2.71 -7.06 -3.09
N TYR A 25 -1.87 -6.03 -2.91
CA TYR A 25 -0.72 -6.12 -2.01
C TYR A 25 -1.13 -6.48 -0.57
N THR A 26 -2.07 -5.73 0.01
CA THR A 26 -2.57 -6.01 1.37
C THR A 26 -3.20 -7.38 1.47
N THR A 27 -4.00 -7.75 0.46
CA THR A 27 -4.72 -9.03 0.46
C THR A 27 -3.77 -10.21 0.29
N LEU A 28 -2.92 -10.21 -0.73
CA LEU A 28 -2.08 -11.37 -1.05
C LEU A 28 -0.82 -11.44 -0.18
N ILE A 29 -0.14 -10.31 0.03
CA ILE A 29 1.15 -10.31 0.72
C ILE A 29 0.95 -10.23 2.23
N ILE A 30 0.21 -9.22 2.70
CA ILE A 30 0.13 -8.97 4.14
C ILE A 30 -0.81 -9.93 4.85
N THR A 31 -1.94 -10.31 4.23
CA THR A 31 -3.01 -11.00 4.95
C THR A 31 -3.06 -12.50 4.69
N PHE A 32 -3.06 -12.95 3.43
CA PHE A 32 -3.45 -14.32 3.15
C PHE A 32 -2.33 -15.24 2.63
N ILE A 33 -1.64 -14.86 1.54
CA ILE A 33 -0.76 -15.82 0.85
C ILE A 33 0.66 -15.77 1.38
N TYR A 34 1.33 -14.62 1.26
CA TYR A 34 2.74 -14.55 1.63
C TYR A 34 2.94 -14.62 3.15
N SER A 35 2.04 -14.07 3.96
CA SER A 35 2.08 -14.22 5.42
C SER A 35 2.00 -15.69 5.83
N ALA A 36 1.09 -16.46 5.23
CA ALA A 36 0.98 -17.88 5.50
C ALA A 36 2.20 -18.66 4.98
N PHE A 37 2.72 -18.32 3.80
CA PHE A 37 3.94 -18.89 3.26
C PHE A 37 5.16 -18.62 4.15
N PHE A 38 5.31 -17.39 4.63
CA PHE A 38 6.39 -17.02 5.55
C PHE A 38 6.33 -17.85 6.84
N VAL A 39 5.16 -17.92 7.48
CA VAL A 39 4.98 -18.61 8.75
C VAL A 39 5.17 -20.13 8.62
N ASN A 40 4.63 -20.75 7.55
CA ASN A 40 4.61 -22.21 7.43
C ASN A 40 5.82 -22.79 6.67
N TYR A 41 6.51 -21.99 5.85
CA TYR A 41 7.59 -22.49 4.99
C TYR A 41 8.96 -21.85 5.28
N ILE A 42 9.03 -20.51 5.41
CA ILE A 42 10.31 -19.82 5.61
C ILE A 42 10.75 -19.91 7.07
N ALA A 43 9.82 -19.74 8.01
CA ALA A 43 10.11 -19.74 9.45
C ALA A 43 10.39 -21.16 9.97
N PRO A 44 11.20 -21.28 11.05
CA PRO A 44 11.53 -22.59 11.65
C PRO A 44 10.32 -23.29 12.29
N ASN A 45 9.37 -22.53 12.81
CA ASN A 45 8.11 -22.99 13.39
C ASN A 45 7.05 -21.87 13.37
N GLU A 46 5.78 -22.24 13.52
CA GLU A 46 4.64 -21.30 13.43
C GLU A 46 4.66 -20.20 14.49
N ILE A 47 5.11 -20.49 15.71
CA ILE A 47 5.14 -19.53 16.82
C ILE A 47 6.16 -18.43 16.52
N GLU A 48 7.37 -18.81 16.15
CA GLU A 48 8.44 -17.88 15.81
C GLU A 48 8.11 -17.09 14.52
N GLY A 49 7.57 -17.77 13.51
CA GLY A 49 7.12 -17.14 12.28
C GLY A 49 6.05 -16.08 12.52
N THR A 50 5.02 -16.40 13.30
CA THR A 50 3.97 -15.43 13.64
C THR A 50 4.52 -14.25 14.45
N PHE A 51 5.42 -14.51 15.39
CA PHE A 51 6.07 -13.47 16.19
C PHE A 51 6.91 -12.53 15.32
N LEU A 52 7.74 -13.08 14.43
CA LEU A 52 8.59 -12.30 13.52
C LEU A 52 7.74 -11.48 12.53
N TRP A 53 6.67 -12.07 11.99
CA TRP A 53 5.74 -11.38 11.10
C TRP A 53 5.07 -10.19 11.80
N ALA A 54 4.50 -10.41 12.99
CA ALA A 54 3.86 -9.37 13.76
C ALA A 54 4.83 -8.21 14.10
N ASN A 55 6.08 -8.54 14.46
CA ASN A 55 7.11 -7.53 14.69
C ASN A 55 7.45 -6.75 13.42
N ALA A 56 7.59 -7.41 12.27
CA ALA A 56 7.85 -6.74 11.00
C ALA A 56 6.76 -5.70 10.66
N ILE A 57 5.50 -6.09 10.80
CA ILE A 57 4.36 -5.18 10.57
C ILE A 57 4.34 -4.03 11.60
N SER A 58 4.63 -4.32 12.87
CA SER A 58 4.71 -3.30 13.94
C SER A 58 5.83 -2.29 13.68
N ILE A 59 7.01 -2.75 13.28
CA ILE A 59 8.15 -1.89 12.90
C ILE A 59 7.77 -1.00 11.73
N THR A 60 7.13 -1.56 10.71
CA THR A 60 6.61 -0.78 9.57
C THR A 60 5.67 0.32 10.03
N ALA A 61 4.69 0.00 10.88
CA ALA A 61 3.71 0.98 11.37
C ALA A 61 4.38 2.13 12.13
N ILE A 62 5.37 1.83 12.97
CA ILE A 62 6.15 2.85 13.69
C ILE A 62 6.91 3.75 12.72
N ILE A 63 7.62 3.18 11.75
CA ILE A 63 8.38 3.94 10.75
C ILE A 63 7.44 4.84 9.95
N VAL A 64 6.32 4.32 9.47
CA VAL A 64 5.33 5.08 8.69
C VAL A 64 4.70 6.20 9.52
N ALA A 65 4.42 5.96 10.80
CA ALA A 65 3.87 6.99 11.70
C ALA A 65 4.79 8.21 11.83
N PHE A 66 6.11 8.02 11.79
CA PHE A 66 7.08 9.12 11.80
C PHE A 66 7.34 9.71 10.40
N LEU A 67 7.42 8.89 9.37
CA LEU A 67 7.73 9.34 8.01
C LEU A 67 6.57 10.10 7.36
N SER A 68 5.33 9.68 7.59
CA SER A 68 4.17 10.24 6.88
C SER A 68 3.97 11.74 7.14
N PRO A 69 4.06 12.29 8.36
CA PRO A 69 3.93 13.72 8.56
C PRO A 69 5.13 14.50 8.00
N LEU A 70 6.34 13.95 8.12
CA LEU A 70 7.56 14.61 7.63
C LEU A 70 7.57 14.73 6.10
N LEU A 71 7.39 13.60 5.41
CA LEU A 71 7.38 13.57 3.95
C LEU A 71 6.11 14.20 3.38
N GLY A 72 4.98 14.12 4.08
CA GLY A 72 3.75 14.80 3.71
C GLY A 72 3.92 16.32 3.70
N ALA A 73 4.44 16.91 4.77
CA ALA A 73 4.71 18.33 4.85
C ALA A 73 5.70 18.79 3.76
N PHE A 74 6.80 18.04 3.58
CA PHE A 74 7.78 18.34 2.54
C PHE A 74 7.16 18.28 1.13
N ALA A 75 6.33 17.28 0.84
CA ALA A 75 5.69 17.13 -0.46
C ALA A 75 4.63 18.23 -0.72
N ASP A 76 3.99 18.71 0.34
CA ASP A 76 3.02 19.81 0.26
C ASP A 76 3.70 21.15 -0.06
N GLU A 77 4.84 21.44 0.58
CA GLU A 77 5.61 22.66 0.33
C GLU A 77 6.28 22.67 -1.06
N THR A 78 6.78 21.53 -1.50
CA THR A 78 7.57 21.43 -2.75
C THR A 78 6.74 21.07 -3.97
N GLY A 79 5.49 20.60 -3.79
CA GLY A 79 4.65 20.11 -4.88
C GLY A 79 5.05 18.73 -5.42
N TYR A 80 5.94 18.00 -4.75
CA TYR A 80 6.46 16.69 -5.19
C TYR A 80 5.57 15.50 -4.84
N ARG A 81 4.29 15.69 -4.48
CA ARG A 81 3.35 14.62 -4.14
C ARG A 81 3.30 13.51 -5.20
N LYS A 82 3.24 13.88 -6.49
CA LYS A 82 3.22 12.91 -7.59
C LYS A 82 4.51 12.12 -7.70
N PHE A 83 5.65 12.77 -7.49
CA PHE A 83 6.95 12.11 -7.50
C PHE A 83 7.01 11.04 -6.39
N PHE A 84 6.63 11.39 -5.16
CA PHE A 84 6.61 10.45 -4.05
C PHE A 84 5.62 9.31 -4.26
N LEU A 85 4.42 9.58 -4.80
CA LEU A 85 3.44 8.54 -5.13
C LEU A 85 4.05 7.53 -6.11
N VAL A 86 4.64 7.98 -7.20
CA VAL A 86 5.26 7.09 -8.20
C VAL A 86 6.46 6.36 -7.62
N PHE A 87 7.33 7.05 -6.88
CA PHE A 87 8.51 6.46 -6.26
C PHE A 87 8.12 5.32 -5.31
N PHE A 88 7.19 5.54 -4.38
CA PHE A 88 6.78 4.53 -3.43
C PHE A 88 5.99 3.39 -4.07
N THR A 89 5.21 3.66 -5.13
CA THR A 89 4.55 2.60 -5.90
C THR A 89 5.56 1.69 -6.59
N LEU A 90 6.59 2.25 -7.23
CA LEU A 90 7.64 1.46 -7.87
C LEU A 90 8.49 0.71 -6.85
N LEU A 91 8.81 1.33 -5.72
CA LEU A 91 9.55 0.70 -4.64
C LEU A 91 8.76 -0.48 -4.05
N CYS A 92 7.46 -0.30 -3.79
CA CYS A 92 6.58 -1.39 -3.35
C CYS A 92 6.57 -2.53 -4.36
N SER A 93 6.36 -2.24 -5.64
CA SER A 93 6.33 -3.26 -6.70
C SER A 93 7.64 -4.02 -6.82
N LEU A 94 8.77 -3.32 -6.74
CA LEU A 94 10.11 -3.93 -6.79
C LEU A 94 10.31 -4.90 -5.62
N PHE A 95 10.11 -4.43 -4.38
CA PHE A 95 10.34 -5.26 -3.21
C PHE A 95 9.30 -6.37 -3.06
N THR A 96 8.08 -6.19 -3.56
CA THR A 96 7.10 -7.27 -3.68
C THR A 96 7.57 -8.35 -4.66
N ALA A 97 8.15 -7.97 -5.79
CA ALA A 97 8.73 -8.95 -6.73
C ALA A 97 9.94 -9.68 -6.13
N LEU A 98 10.75 -9.00 -5.31
CA LEU A 98 11.89 -9.60 -4.61
C LEU A 98 11.46 -10.61 -3.52
N LEU A 99 10.22 -10.58 -3.04
CA LEU A 99 9.67 -11.60 -2.13
C LEU A 99 9.62 -13.01 -2.74
N TYR A 100 9.84 -13.14 -4.04
CA TYR A 100 9.97 -14.43 -4.73
C TYR A 100 11.24 -15.19 -4.35
N PHE A 101 12.33 -14.51 -3.96
CA PHE A 101 13.64 -15.12 -3.77
C PHE A 101 13.89 -15.78 -2.40
N PRO A 102 13.33 -15.33 -1.27
CA PRO A 102 13.60 -15.93 0.02
C PRO A 102 13.19 -17.40 0.06
N GLU A 103 14.15 -18.25 0.45
CA GLU A 103 13.95 -19.68 0.64
C GLU A 103 13.79 -20.04 2.12
N LYS A 104 13.60 -21.33 2.41
CA LYS A 104 13.46 -21.83 3.78
C LYS A 104 14.68 -21.48 4.62
N GLY A 105 14.47 -20.69 5.69
CA GLY A 105 15.52 -20.21 6.59
C GLY A 105 16.02 -18.80 6.32
N ASP A 106 15.65 -18.18 5.18
CA ASP A 106 16.06 -16.80 4.83
C ASP A 106 15.21 -15.74 5.54
N LEU A 107 15.05 -15.89 6.86
CA LEU A 107 14.20 -15.03 7.70
C LEU A 107 14.52 -13.54 7.55
N SER A 108 15.80 -13.21 7.67
CA SER A 108 16.24 -11.80 7.63
C SER A 108 15.97 -11.15 6.29
N LEU A 109 16.16 -11.88 5.19
CA LEU A 109 15.93 -11.41 3.83
C LEU A 109 14.43 -11.18 3.58
N ALA A 110 13.61 -12.19 3.94
CA ALA A 110 12.16 -12.11 3.79
C ALA A 110 11.57 -10.95 4.61
N ILE A 111 11.97 -10.82 5.87
CA ILE A 111 11.51 -9.74 6.76
C ILE A 111 11.94 -8.36 6.23
N ALA A 112 13.20 -8.21 5.79
CA ALA A 112 13.67 -6.96 5.22
C ALA A 112 12.85 -6.54 4.00
N PHE A 113 12.57 -7.46 3.08
CA PHE A 113 11.75 -7.17 1.90
C PHE A 113 10.30 -6.85 2.25
N VAL A 114 9.71 -7.56 3.22
CA VAL A 114 8.36 -7.25 3.72
C VAL A 114 8.32 -5.85 4.35
N ILE A 115 9.25 -5.51 5.21
CA ILE A 115 9.30 -4.18 5.86
C ILE A 115 9.40 -3.08 4.80
N ILE A 116 10.33 -3.20 3.84
CA ILE A 116 10.54 -2.16 2.82
C ILE A 116 9.33 -2.05 1.90
N SER A 117 8.78 -3.16 1.43
CA SER A 117 7.60 -3.15 0.56
C SER A 117 6.37 -2.60 1.28
N ASN A 118 6.19 -2.93 2.56
CA ASN A 118 5.05 -2.46 3.34
C ASN A 118 5.17 -0.96 3.70
N ILE A 119 6.37 -0.47 4.05
CA ILE A 119 6.61 0.99 4.20
C ILE A 119 6.27 1.70 2.89
N ALA A 120 6.74 1.17 1.77
CA ALA A 120 6.49 1.77 0.47
C ALA A 120 4.99 1.75 0.09
N PHE A 121 4.28 0.68 0.39
CA PHE A 121 2.83 0.58 0.21
C PHE A 121 2.09 1.64 1.03
N GLU A 122 2.33 1.71 2.33
CA GLU A 122 1.68 2.64 3.24
C GLU A 122 1.96 4.10 2.86
N MET A 123 3.21 4.43 2.53
CA MET A 123 3.57 5.76 2.06
C MET A 123 2.91 6.09 0.71
N GLY A 124 2.79 5.13 -0.19
CA GLY A 124 2.01 5.27 -1.43
C GLY A 124 0.54 5.62 -1.14
N CYS A 125 -0.08 4.94 -0.18
CA CYS A 125 -1.44 5.24 0.28
C CYS A 125 -1.56 6.66 0.87
N VAL A 126 -0.61 7.10 1.68
CA VAL A 126 -0.58 8.46 2.24
C VAL A 126 -0.58 9.51 1.12
N PHE A 127 0.30 9.37 0.11
CA PHE A 127 0.37 10.31 -1.01
C PHE A 127 -0.84 10.21 -1.95
N CYS A 128 -1.38 9.02 -2.17
CA CYS A 128 -2.62 8.85 -2.93
C CYS A 128 -3.79 9.55 -2.25
N ASN A 129 -3.95 9.35 -0.94
CA ASN A 129 -5.03 9.96 -0.15
C ASN A 129 -4.92 11.48 -0.04
N SER A 130 -3.72 12.06 -0.16
CA SER A 130 -3.55 13.51 -0.17
C SER A 130 -4.30 14.21 -1.32
N TYR A 131 -4.54 13.51 -2.44
CA TYR A 131 -5.31 14.04 -3.56
C TYR A 131 -6.83 14.10 -3.32
N LEU A 132 -7.35 13.37 -2.33
CA LEU A 132 -8.78 13.29 -2.08
C LEU A 132 -9.41 14.68 -1.83
N LYS A 133 -8.70 15.56 -1.12
CA LYS A 133 -9.16 16.95 -0.87
C LYS A 133 -9.23 17.81 -2.13
N GLU A 134 -8.40 17.52 -3.14
CA GLU A 134 -8.39 18.23 -4.42
C GLU A 134 -9.47 17.69 -5.38
N LEU A 135 -9.79 16.40 -5.27
CA LEU A 135 -10.74 15.69 -6.11
C LEU A 135 -12.19 15.82 -5.63
N SER A 136 -12.39 16.15 -4.35
CA SER A 136 -13.70 16.17 -3.70
C SER A 136 -13.95 17.50 -2.97
N ASN A 137 -15.15 17.66 -2.45
CA ASN A 137 -15.54 18.75 -1.58
C ASN A 137 -16.21 18.16 -0.32
N ASP A 138 -16.45 19.00 0.69
CA ASP A 138 -17.01 18.57 1.98
C ASP A 138 -18.35 17.82 1.86
N LYS A 139 -19.13 18.09 0.79
CA LYS A 139 -20.43 17.46 0.55
C LYS A 139 -20.33 16.05 -0.06
N ASN A 140 -19.24 15.75 -0.77
CA ASN A 140 -19.11 14.49 -1.50
C ASN A 140 -17.87 13.65 -1.15
N ILE A 141 -16.97 14.14 -0.28
CA ILE A 141 -15.73 13.48 0.10
C ILE A 141 -15.94 12.06 0.61
N GLY A 142 -16.94 11.85 1.48
CA GLY A 142 -17.26 10.52 2.00
C GLY A 142 -17.73 9.54 0.93
N ARG A 143 -18.53 10.03 -0.06
CA ARG A 143 -18.97 9.18 -1.18
C ARG A 143 -17.84 8.84 -2.14
N VAL A 144 -16.97 9.82 -2.44
CA VAL A 144 -15.80 9.60 -3.31
C VAL A 144 -14.84 8.60 -2.67
N SER A 145 -14.51 8.80 -1.40
CA SER A 145 -13.62 7.89 -0.64
C SER A 145 -14.24 6.50 -0.49
N GLY A 146 -15.53 6.39 -0.12
CA GLY A 146 -16.21 5.10 0.03
C GLY A 146 -16.28 4.31 -1.27
N ASN A 147 -16.53 4.96 -2.41
CA ASN A 147 -16.53 4.30 -3.72
C ASN A 147 -15.14 3.78 -4.10
N ALA A 148 -14.08 4.55 -3.86
CA ALA A 148 -12.71 4.11 -4.12
C ALA A 148 -12.32 2.92 -3.24
N TRP A 149 -12.65 2.98 -1.96
CA TRP A 149 -12.40 1.88 -1.03
C TRP A 149 -13.16 0.60 -1.41
N GLY A 150 -14.42 0.74 -1.84
CA GLY A 150 -15.20 -0.38 -2.36
C GLY A 150 -14.59 -1.00 -3.64
N LEU A 151 -14.06 -0.17 -4.55
CA LEU A 151 -13.31 -0.65 -5.73
C LEU A 151 -12.01 -1.33 -5.31
N GLY A 152 -11.27 -0.79 -4.36
CA GLY A 152 -10.07 -1.40 -3.80
C GLY A 152 -10.37 -2.80 -3.26
N PHE A 153 -11.43 -2.94 -2.47
CA PHE A 153 -11.87 -4.24 -1.95
C PHE A 153 -12.14 -5.26 -3.06
N LEU A 154 -12.81 -4.84 -4.15
CA LEU A 154 -13.01 -5.69 -5.32
C LEU A 154 -11.68 -6.06 -6.00
N GLY A 155 -10.70 -5.15 -6.01
CA GLY A 155 -9.35 -5.42 -6.51
C GLY A 155 -8.66 -6.52 -5.70
N GLY A 156 -8.68 -6.42 -4.39
CA GLY A 156 -8.14 -7.44 -3.49
C GLY A 156 -8.81 -8.80 -3.64
N LEU A 157 -10.14 -8.83 -3.69
CA LEU A 157 -10.90 -10.06 -3.91
C LEU A 157 -10.59 -10.69 -5.27
N SER A 158 -10.58 -9.90 -6.36
CA SER A 158 -10.27 -10.42 -7.70
C SER A 158 -8.87 -11.04 -7.76
N ALA A 159 -7.89 -10.41 -7.13
CA ALA A 159 -6.54 -10.95 -7.03
C ALA A 159 -6.50 -12.27 -6.25
N LEU A 160 -7.26 -12.38 -5.16
CA LEU A 160 -7.34 -13.62 -4.37
C LEU A 160 -8.00 -14.76 -5.15
N PHE A 161 -8.97 -14.47 -6.03
CA PHE A 161 -9.60 -15.50 -6.86
C PHE A 161 -8.71 -15.99 -8.02
N ILE A 162 -7.75 -15.17 -8.44
CA ILE A 162 -6.84 -15.50 -9.57
C ILE A 162 -5.58 -16.21 -9.07
N SER A 163 -5.18 -16.00 -7.82
CA SER A 163 -3.97 -16.58 -7.18
C SER A 163 -4.20 -18.01 -6.71
#